data_db9fe04ea55b8034d0096fd5da272e18
#
_entry.id   db9fe04ea55b8034d0096fd5da272e18
#
_cell.length_a   1.000
_cell.length_b   1.000
_cell.length_c   1.000
_cell.angle_alpha   90.00
_cell.angle_beta   90.00
_cell.angle_gamma   90.00
#
_symmetry.space_group_name_H-M   'P 1'
#
loop_
_entity.id
_entity.type
_entity.pdbx_description
1 polymer ?
#
loop_
_entity_poly.entity_id
_entity_poly.type
_entity_poly.pdbx_seq_one_letter_code
_entity_poly.pdbx_strand_id
1 'polypeptide(L)'
;MNLRQRIKEVMASELMLEISVEEIGDDAPLFGPDGIGLDSVDALQLVVAIEKHFKLKIGDQSQAREILQSVNTIAQAIEAAGLAE
;
A
#
# COMPACT_ATOMS: atom_id res chain seq x y z
N MET A 1 14.76 7.97 5.09
CA MET A 1 13.77 7.54 4.09
C MET A 1 12.38 7.76 4.65
N ASN A 2 11.49 8.35 3.90
CA ASN A 2 10.15 8.63 4.42
C ASN A 2 9.24 7.40 4.29
N LEU A 3 8.15 7.43 5.04
CA LEU A 3 7.22 6.31 5.09
C LEU A 3 6.61 5.98 3.73
N ARG A 4 6.23 7.01 2.98
CA ARG A 4 5.62 6.81 1.67
C ARG A 4 6.57 6.14 0.70
N GLN A 5 7.82 6.52 0.74
CA GLN A 5 8.84 5.88 -0.09
C GLN A 5 8.99 4.41 0.27
N ARG A 6 9.01 4.09 1.57
CA ARG A 6 9.10 2.70 2.01
C ARG A 6 7.90 1.88 1.55
N ILE A 7 6.70 2.46 1.63
CA ILE A 7 5.50 1.78 1.16
C ILE A 7 5.62 1.45 -0.32
N LYS A 8 6.07 2.42 -1.12
CA LYS A 8 6.25 2.20 -2.56
C LYS A 8 7.26 1.09 -2.84
N GLU A 9 8.35 1.07 -2.10
CA GLU A 9 9.38 0.05 -2.28
C GLU A 9 8.88 -1.33 -1.88
N VAL A 10 8.12 -1.42 -0.80
CA VAL A 10 7.51 -2.67 -0.36
C VAL A 10 6.53 -3.15 -1.43
N MET A 11 5.69 -2.25 -1.95
CA MET A 11 4.75 -2.61 -3.01
C MET A 11 5.47 -3.15 -4.23
N ALA A 12 6.47 -2.44 -4.71
CA ALA A 12 7.20 -2.85 -5.91
C ALA A 12 7.85 -4.21 -5.73
N SER A 13 8.42 -4.45 -4.55
CA SER A 13 9.11 -5.70 -4.25
C SER A 13 8.14 -6.86 -4.06
N GLU A 14 7.12 -6.66 -3.21
CA GLU A 14 6.20 -7.75 -2.84
C GLU A 14 5.22 -8.10 -3.95
N LEU A 15 4.82 -7.12 -4.74
CA LEU A 15 3.88 -7.35 -5.84
C LEU A 15 4.58 -7.55 -7.17
N MET A 16 5.89 -7.46 -7.20
CA MET A 16 6.70 -7.62 -8.41
C MET A 16 6.21 -6.70 -9.53
N LEU A 17 6.01 -5.43 -9.19
CA LEU A 17 5.50 -4.45 -10.14
C LEU A 17 6.51 -4.18 -11.25
N GLU A 18 6.00 -3.99 -12.46
CA GLU A 18 6.85 -3.67 -13.61
C GLU A 18 7.18 -2.19 -13.71
N ILE A 19 6.42 -1.34 -12.99
CA ILE A 19 6.69 0.09 -12.98
C ILE A 19 7.71 0.42 -11.90
N SER A 20 8.41 1.53 -12.08
CA SER A 20 9.39 1.96 -11.08
C SER A 20 8.70 2.63 -9.90
N VAL A 21 9.40 2.68 -8.78
CA VAL A 21 8.89 3.30 -7.56
C VAL A 21 8.53 4.76 -7.81
N GLU A 22 9.31 5.46 -8.61
CA GLU A 22 9.07 6.86 -8.93
C GLU A 22 7.78 7.10 -9.70
N GLU A 23 7.27 6.07 -10.36
CA GLU A 23 6.02 6.19 -11.12
C GLU A 23 4.79 6.03 -10.25
N ILE A 24 4.94 5.61 -9.01
CA ILE A 24 3.82 5.46 -8.08
C ILE A 24 3.56 6.80 -7.41
N GLY A 25 2.46 7.44 -7.76
CA GLY A 25 2.08 8.71 -7.13
C GLY A 25 1.54 8.48 -5.73
N ASP A 26 1.78 9.45 -4.83
CA ASP A 26 1.31 9.33 -3.44
C ASP A 26 -0.20 9.26 -3.35
N ASP A 27 -0.90 10.01 -4.19
CA ASP A 27 -2.37 10.05 -4.20
C ASP A 27 -2.98 9.24 -5.32
N ALA A 28 -2.17 8.58 -6.15
CA ALA A 28 -2.68 7.83 -7.28
C ALA A 28 -3.49 6.62 -6.80
N PRO A 29 -4.64 6.35 -7.42
CA PRO A 29 -5.39 5.13 -7.08
C PRO A 29 -4.54 3.90 -7.37
N LEU A 30 -4.64 2.91 -6.50
CA LEU A 30 -3.90 1.66 -6.70
C LEU A 30 -4.71 0.63 -7.46
N PHE A 31 -6.02 0.70 -7.36
CA PHE A 31 -6.94 -0.28 -7.95
C PHE A 31 -7.89 0.40 -8.92
N GLY A 32 -8.49 -0.41 -9.77
CA GLY A 32 -9.48 0.08 -10.71
C GLY A 32 -8.85 0.58 -12.01
N PRO A 33 -9.68 1.06 -12.96
CA PRO A 33 -9.20 1.44 -14.30
C PRO A 33 -8.25 2.64 -14.28
N ASP A 34 -8.35 3.50 -13.27
CA ASP A 34 -7.48 4.67 -13.16
C ASP A 34 -6.25 4.41 -12.30
N GLY A 35 -6.11 3.19 -11.78
CA GLY A 35 -5.02 2.85 -10.89
C GLY A 35 -3.82 2.28 -11.61
N ILE A 36 -2.88 1.76 -10.83
CA ILE A 36 -1.67 1.16 -11.38
C ILE A 36 -1.87 -0.29 -11.82
N GLY A 37 -3.12 -0.74 -11.83
CA GLY A 37 -3.45 -2.04 -12.38
C GLY A 37 -3.49 -3.19 -11.40
N LEU A 38 -3.57 -2.90 -10.11
CA LEU A 38 -3.65 -3.95 -9.11
C LEU A 38 -5.04 -4.59 -9.09
N ASP A 39 -5.09 -5.89 -8.80
CA ASP A 39 -6.35 -6.62 -8.72
C ASP A 39 -6.54 -7.20 -7.30
N SER A 40 -7.55 -8.05 -7.14
CA SER A 40 -7.90 -8.61 -5.83
C SER A 40 -6.77 -9.45 -5.23
N VAL A 41 -6.03 -10.16 -6.07
CA VAL A 41 -4.89 -10.97 -5.59
C VAL A 41 -3.79 -10.04 -5.10
N ASP A 42 -3.54 -8.96 -5.83
CA ASP A 42 -2.54 -7.98 -5.42
C ASP A 42 -2.94 -7.32 -4.10
N ALA A 43 -4.24 -7.04 -3.92
CA ALA A 43 -4.72 -6.46 -2.67
C ALA A 43 -4.42 -7.37 -1.49
N LEU A 44 -4.66 -8.66 -1.63
CA LEU A 44 -4.37 -9.63 -0.58
C LEU A 44 -2.88 -9.66 -0.26
N GLN A 45 -2.05 -9.68 -1.30
CA GLN A 45 -0.60 -9.68 -1.11
C GLN A 45 -0.14 -8.40 -0.43
N LEU A 46 -0.73 -7.27 -0.79
CA LEU A 46 -0.37 -5.99 -0.20
C LEU A 46 -0.75 -5.92 1.27
N VAL A 47 -1.92 -6.44 1.63
CA VAL A 47 -2.33 -6.54 3.04
C VAL A 47 -1.28 -7.32 3.84
N VAL A 48 -0.89 -8.48 3.33
CA VAL A 48 0.10 -9.32 4.01
C VAL A 48 1.44 -8.59 4.11
N ALA A 49 1.84 -7.91 3.04
CA ALA A 49 3.11 -7.18 3.03
C ALA A 49 3.12 -6.05 4.05
N ILE A 50 2.03 -5.30 4.14
CA ILE A 50 1.92 -4.20 5.09
C ILE A 50 1.96 -4.72 6.52
N GLU A 51 1.26 -5.81 6.80
CA GLU A 51 1.32 -6.42 8.13
C GLU A 51 2.73 -6.89 8.47
N LYS A 52 3.41 -7.47 7.49
CA LYS A 52 4.75 -8.01 7.69
C LYS A 52 5.80 -6.91 7.89
N HIS A 53 5.76 -5.88 7.06
CA HIS A 53 6.80 -4.85 7.05
C HIS A 53 6.52 -3.71 8.02
N PHE A 54 5.27 -3.38 8.26
CA PHE A 54 4.89 -2.24 9.08
C PHE A 54 4.11 -2.65 10.33
N LYS A 55 3.77 -3.92 10.45
CA LYS A 55 3.06 -4.49 11.60
C LYS A 55 1.67 -3.89 11.78
N LEU A 56 1.12 -3.31 10.74
CA LEU A 56 -0.24 -2.79 10.75
C LEU A 56 -1.19 -3.93 10.43
N LYS A 57 -2.09 -4.24 11.37
CA LYS A 57 -3.08 -5.27 11.16
C LYS A 57 -4.32 -4.67 10.51
N ILE A 58 -4.75 -5.27 9.42
CA ILE A 58 -5.95 -4.85 8.71
C ILE A 58 -7.02 -5.90 9.01
N GLY A 59 -8.06 -5.50 9.71
CA GLY A 59 -8.99 -6.43 10.31
C GLY A 59 -9.99 -7.07 9.36
N ASP A 60 -10.41 -6.35 8.32
CA ASP A 60 -11.41 -6.88 7.40
C ASP A 60 -11.28 -6.22 6.02
N GLN A 61 -12.11 -6.69 5.08
CA GLN A 61 -12.06 -6.20 3.70
C GLN A 61 -12.46 -4.74 3.58
N SER A 62 -13.39 -4.29 4.40
CA SER A 62 -13.80 -2.87 4.36
C SER A 62 -12.66 -1.97 4.76
N GLN A 63 -11.93 -2.32 5.83
CA GLN A 63 -10.75 -1.58 6.21
C GLN A 63 -9.67 -1.63 5.15
N ALA A 64 -9.47 -2.80 4.55
CA ALA A 64 -8.47 -2.95 3.51
C ALA A 64 -8.76 -2.03 2.33
N ARG A 65 -10.00 -1.94 1.90
CA ARG A 65 -10.38 -1.09 0.78
C ARG A 65 -10.11 0.39 1.08
N GLU A 66 -10.40 0.82 2.29
CA GLU A 66 -10.15 2.20 2.68
C GLU A 66 -8.65 2.50 2.76
N ILE A 67 -7.90 1.59 3.36
CA ILE A 67 -6.47 1.78 3.59
C ILE A 67 -5.69 1.71 2.28
N LEU A 68 -6.07 0.81 1.40
CA LEU A 68 -5.31 0.53 0.18
C LEU A 68 -5.71 1.38 -1.01
N GLN A 69 -6.40 2.49 -0.81
CA GLN A 69 -6.78 3.37 -1.92
C GLN A 69 -5.58 4.03 -2.59
N SER A 70 -4.60 4.43 -1.80
CA SER A 70 -3.40 5.08 -2.32
C SER A 70 -2.26 4.91 -1.33
N VAL A 71 -1.07 5.30 -1.73
CA VAL A 71 0.08 5.31 -0.83
C VAL A 71 -0.18 6.23 0.37
N ASN A 72 -0.79 7.39 0.13
CA ASN A 72 -1.13 8.32 1.20
C ASN A 72 -2.06 7.70 2.23
N THR A 73 -3.10 6.99 1.79
CA THR A 73 -4.04 6.38 2.73
C THR A 73 -3.37 5.26 3.54
N ILE A 74 -2.46 4.52 2.92
CA ILE A 74 -1.69 3.50 3.64
C ILE A 74 -0.80 4.17 4.69
N ALA A 75 -0.11 5.25 4.31
CA ALA A 75 0.76 5.96 5.23
C ALA A 75 -0.02 6.55 6.41
N GLN A 76 -1.19 7.12 6.13
CA GLN A 76 -2.03 7.67 7.18
C GLN A 76 -2.47 6.60 8.18
N ALA A 77 -2.83 5.42 7.68
CA ALA A 77 -3.23 4.31 8.56
C ALA A 77 -2.07 3.87 9.45
N ILE A 78 -0.87 3.79 8.89
CA ILE A 78 0.32 3.40 9.65
C ILE A 78 0.63 4.44 10.71
N GLU A 79 0.56 5.72 10.34
CA GLU A 79 0.80 6.82 11.27
C GLU A 79 -0.23 6.85 12.39
N ALA A 80 -1.50 6.65 12.05
CA ALA A 80 -2.58 6.64 13.04
C ALA A 80 -2.43 5.50 14.05
N ALA A 81 -1.82 4.40 13.62
CA ALA A 81 -1.57 3.26 14.49
C ALA A 81 -0.29 3.43 15.33
N GLY A 82 0.44 4.52 15.13
CA GLY A 82 1.69 4.75 15.85
C GLY A 82 2.85 3.90 15.37
N LEU A 83 2.78 3.39 14.15
CA LEU A 83 3.77 2.47 13.60
C LEU A 83 4.72 3.15 12.61
N ALA A 84 4.55 4.44 12.35
CA ALA A 84 5.43 5.17 11.45
C ALA A 84 6.83 5.29 12.05
N GLU A 85 7.81 5.26 11.17
CA GLU A 85 9.19 5.42 11.57
C GLU A 85 9.59 6.88 11.70
#